data_e2ea6d9c387049b77f15d955b2876d8f
#
_entry.id   e2ea6d9c387049b77f15d955b2876d8f
#
_cell.length_a   1.000
_cell.length_b   1.000
_cell.length_c   1.000
_cell.angle_alpha   90.00
_cell.angle_beta   90.00
_cell.angle_gamma   90.00
#
_symmetry.space_group_name_H-M   'P 1'
#
loop_
_entity.id
_entity.type
_entity.pdbx_description
1 polymer ?
#
loop_
_entity_poly.entity_id
_entity_poly.type
_entity_poly.pdbx_seq_one_letter_code
_entity_poly.pdbx_strand_id
1 'polypeptide(L)'
;LSRGLGDVYKRQALHEKFPTARNVEWEHIGPYYIAEFDDNNHEIEAWFDSSARWLMSEIDMGRSLLSVPTAVATAFAGGEYSTWQIDEIYYYQRLDRDFYVIEIKNPGQADRELYYNPDGSLIKDVPDMDHPRLPETEL
;
A
#
# COMPACT_ATOMS: atom_id res chain seq x y z
N LEU A 1 -10.24 29.27 -14.69
CA LEU A 1 -10.03 27.86 -14.58
C LEU A 1 -10.99 27.27 -13.56
N SER A 2 -11.93 26.48 -14.01
CA SER A 2 -12.86 25.88 -13.07
C SER A 2 -12.25 24.67 -12.42
N ARG A 3 -12.38 24.60 -11.12
CA ARG A 3 -12.17 23.36 -10.39
C ARG A 3 -13.49 22.62 -10.41
N GLY A 4 -13.52 21.42 -10.92
CA GLY A 4 -14.69 20.59 -10.85
C GLY A 4 -15.09 20.29 -9.39
N LEU A 5 -16.33 19.89 -9.19
CA LEU A 5 -16.79 19.45 -7.88
C LEU A 5 -15.94 18.31 -7.33
N GLY A 6 -15.37 17.48 -8.21
CA GLY A 6 -14.47 16.40 -7.82
C GLY A 6 -13.25 16.86 -7.03
N ASP A 7 -12.68 18.04 -7.37
CA ASP A 7 -11.53 18.59 -6.66
C ASP A 7 -11.84 18.96 -5.22
N VAL A 8 -13.03 19.52 -4.99
CA VAL A 8 -13.49 19.88 -3.64
C VAL A 8 -13.77 18.59 -2.84
N TYR A 9 -14.49 17.68 -3.43
CA TYR A 9 -14.91 16.44 -2.74
C TYR A 9 -13.73 15.52 -2.43
N LYS A 10 -12.71 15.44 -3.31
CA LYS A 10 -11.56 14.58 -3.03
C LYS A 10 -10.76 15.09 -1.82
N ARG A 11 -10.60 16.40 -1.68
CA ARG A 11 -9.92 17.00 -0.53
C ARG A 11 -10.68 16.77 0.76
N GLN A 12 -11.99 16.96 0.70
CA GLN A 12 -12.88 16.71 1.83
C GLN A 12 -12.84 15.23 2.23
N ALA A 13 -12.94 14.32 1.25
CA ALA A 13 -12.86 12.89 1.49
C ALA A 13 -11.54 12.48 2.13
N LEU A 14 -10.43 13.07 1.68
CA LEU A 14 -9.13 12.83 2.28
C LEU A 14 -9.10 13.23 3.76
N HIS A 15 -9.54 14.44 4.07
CA HIS A 15 -9.50 14.94 5.44
C HIS A 15 -10.51 14.26 6.36
N GLU A 16 -11.59 13.71 5.83
CA GLU A 16 -12.51 12.89 6.61
C GLU A 16 -11.86 11.56 7.02
N LYS A 17 -11.13 10.95 6.11
CA LYS A 17 -10.47 9.67 6.37
C LYS A 17 -9.15 9.83 7.12
N PHE A 18 -8.40 10.86 6.80
CA PHE A 18 -7.08 11.15 7.38
C PHE A 18 -7.03 12.61 7.88
N PRO A 19 -7.65 12.90 9.04
CA PRO A 19 -7.77 14.28 9.51
C PRO A 19 -6.42 14.95 9.79
N THR A 20 -5.38 14.18 10.04
CA THR A 20 -4.04 14.70 10.37
C THR A 20 -3.04 14.57 9.22
N ALA A 21 -3.53 14.36 8.00
CA ALA A 21 -2.68 14.27 6.81
C ALA A 21 -1.94 15.60 6.58
N ARG A 22 -0.63 15.49 6.29
CA ARG A 22 0.25 16.64 6.06
C ARG A 22 1.03 16.46 4.76
N ASN A 23 1.48 17.57 4.18
CA ASN A 23 2.29 17.59 2.96
C ASN A 23 1.59 16.86 1.81
N VAL A 24 0.31 17.16 1.62
CA VAL A 24 -0.53 16.47 0.64
C VAL A 24 -0.18 16.91 -0.77
N GLU A 25 0.11 15.94 -1.63
CA GLU A 25 0.25 16.13 -3.07
C GLU A 25 -0.75 15.22 -3.79
N TRP A 26 -1.32 15.74 -4.88
CA TRP A 26 -2.32 14.99 -5.64
C TRP A 26 -1.77 14.57 -6.99
N GLU A 27 -2.10 13.35 -7.39
CA GLU A 27 -1.78 12.78 -8.67
C GLU A 27 -3.04 12.18 -9.28
N HIS A 28 -3.08 12.06 -10.60
CA HIS A 28 -4.21 11.51 -11.33
C HIS A 28 -3.69 10.39 -12.24
N ILE A 29 -4.14 9.16 -11.99
CA ILE A 29 -3.76 8.00 -12.79
C ILE A 29 -5.04 7.31 -13.29
N GLY A 30 -5.26 7.34 -14.61
CA GLY A 30 -6.48 6.74 -15.19
C GLY A 30 -7.74 7.31 -14.52
N PRO A 31 -8.63 6.46 -13.99
CA PRO A 31 -9.85 6.92 -13.34
C PRO A 31 -9.64 7.32 -11.88
N TYR A 32 -8.39 7.34 -11.38
CA TYR A 32 -8.12 7.52 -9.96
C TYR A 32 -7.52 8.87 -9.65
N TYR A 33 -7.92 9.44 -8.51
CA TYR A 33 -7.18 10.51 -7.83
C TYR A 33 -6.39 9.87 -6.70
N ILE A 34 -5.11 10.23 -6.58
CA ILE A 34 -4.22 9.67 -5.56
C ILE A 34 -3.65 10.81 -4.74
N ALA A 35 -3.85 10.75 -3.43
CA ALA A 35 -3.22 11.67 -2.49
C ALA A 35 -1.98 11.01 -1.92
N GLU A 36 -0.83 11.67 -2.05
CA GLU A 36 0.39 11.30 -1.35
C GLU A 36 0.57 12.25 -0.18
N PHE A 37 0.79 11.71 1.00
CA PHE A 37 0.88 12.55 2.20
C PHE A 37 1.60 11.82 3.33
N ASP A 38 1.92 12.57 4.37
CA ASP A 38 2.49 12.04 5.61
C ASP A 38 1.42 12.01 6.69
N ASP A 39 1.37 10.93 7.44
CA ASP A 39 0.50 10.80 8.60
C ASP A 39 1.08 9.79 9.59
N ASN A 40 1.09 10.12 10.88
CA ASN A 40 1.63 9.25 11.93
C ASN A 40 3.03 8.70 11.62
N ASN A 41 3.91 9.54 11.07
CA ASN A 41 5.28 9.18 10.68
C ASN A 41 5.37 8.13 9.56
N HIS A 42 4.32 7.96 8.79
CA HIS A 42 4.30 7.09 7.61
C HIS A 42 4.02 7.90 6.35
N GLU A 43 4.62 7.48 5.25
CA GLU A 43 4.21 7.93 3.92
C GLU A 43 3.02 7.08 3.48
N ILE A 44 1.95 7.75 3.03
CA ILE A 44 0.70 7.10 2.67
C ILE A 44 0.26 7.57 1.29
N GLU A 45 -0.26 6.64 0.49
CA GLU A 45 -1.02 6.96 -0.72
C GLU A 45 -2.46 6.52 -0.51
N ALA A 46 -3.39 7.45 -0.69
CA ALA A 46 -4.81 7.15 -0.62
C ALA A 46 -5.43 7.31 -2.02
N TRP A 47 -6.13 6.28 -2.47
CA TRP A 47 -6.70 6.18 -3.81
C TRP A 47 -8.21 6.41 -3.75
N PHE A 48 -8.70 7.30 -4.61
CA PHE A 48 -10.11 7.67 -4.70
C PHE A 48 -10.60 7.51 -6.15
N ASP A 49 -11.86 7.18 -6.31
CA ASP A 49 -12.47 7.16 -7.65
C ASP A 49 -12.84 8.59 -8.10
N SER A 50 -13.40 8.70 -9.32
CA SER A 50 -13.79 9.98 -9.90
C SER A 50 -14.89 10.70 -9.12
N SER A 51 -15.60 10.01 -8.25
CA SER A 51 -16.62 10.58 -7.35
C SER A 51 -16.07 10.89 -5.96
N ALA A 52 -14.74 10.86 -5.81
CA ALA A 52 -14.06 11.11 -4.54
C ALA A 52 -14.36 10.05 -3.46
N ARG A 53 -14.75 8.83 -3.86
CA ARG A 53 -14.93 7.74 -2.92
C ARG A 53 -13.60 7.05 -2.68
N TRP A 54 -13.24 6.86 -1.41
CA TRP A 54 -12.02 6.14 -1.04
C TRP A 54 -12.10 4.67 -1.46
N LEU A 55 -11.01 4.17 -2.06
CA LEU A 55 -10.91 2.80 -2.55
C LEU A 55 -9.81 2.01 -1.85
N MET A 56 -8.68 2.64 -1.59
CA MET A 56 -7.49 1.94 -1.09
C MET A 56 -6.53 2.93 -0.44
N SER A 57 -5.83 2.47 0.59
CA SER A 57 -4.64 3.16 1.11
C SER A 57 -3.44 2.23 1.09
N GLU A 58 -2.29 2.77 0.70
CA GLU A 58 -0.99 2.11 0.76
C GLU A 58 -0.16 2.84 1.80
N ILE A 59 0.29 2.12 2.82
CA ILE A 59 1.07 2.69 3.91
C ILE A 59 2.47 2.08 3.87
N ASP A 60 3.48 2.94 3.73
CA ASP A 60 4.87 2.50 3.77
C ASP A 60 5.25 2.19 5.23
N MET A 61 5.58 0.93 5.50
CA MET A 61 5.92 0.44 6.83
C MET A 61 7.42 0.34 7.06
N GLY A 62 8.24 0.74 6.07
CA GLY A 62 9.69 0.60 6.15
C GLY A 62 10.15 -0.82 5.87
N ARG A 63 11.23 -1.24 6.53
CA ARG A 63 11.92 -2.51 6.22
C ARG A 63 11.94 -3.51 7.36
N SER A 64 11.42 -3.14 8.51
CA SER A 64 11.53 -3.98 9.71
C SER A 64 10.31 -4.88 9.88
N LEU A 65 10.54 -6.16 10.14
CA LEU A 65 9.48 -7.09 10.50
C LEU A 65 8.81 -6.76 11.83
N LEU A 66 9.38 -5.83 12.61
CA LEU A 66 8.72 -5.33 13.82
C LEU A 66 7.51 -4.43 13.50
N SER A 67 7.41 -3.97 12.25
CA SER A 67 6.31 -3.10 11.82
C SER A 67 5.04 -3.85 11.43
N VAL A 68 5.09 -5.18 11.32
CA VAL A 68 3.97 -6.01 10.87
C VAL A 68 3.45 -6.88 12.03
N PRO A 69 2.23 -7.45 11.89
CA PRO A 69 1.75 -8.41 12.90
C PRO A 69 2.72 -9.56 13.10
N THR A 70 2.80 -10.05 14.33
CA THR A 70 3.68 -11.18 14.66
C THR A 70 3.44 -12.39 13.74
N ALA A 71 2.19 -12.65 13.38
CA ALA A 71 1.84 -13.75 12.48
C ALA A 71 2.51 -13.61 11.11
N VAL A 72 2.55 -12.40 10.56
CA VAL A 72 3.22 -12.12 9.27
C VAL A 72 4.74 -12.28 9.42
N ALA A 73 5.31 -11.69 10.46
CA ALA A 73 6.75 -11.80 10.73
C ALA A 73 7.18 -13.26 10.90
N THR A 74 6.41 -14.04 11.64
CA THR A 74 6.69 -15.47 11.86
C THR A 74 6.60 -16.25 10.54
N ALA A 75 5.58 -15.98 9.73
CA ALA A 75 5.42 -16.66 8.44
C ALA A 75 6.59 -16.36 7.51
N PHE A 76 7.02 -15.11 7.43
CA PHE A 76 8.17 -14.74 6.59
C PHE A 76 9.46 -15.41 7.11
N ALA A 77 9.72 -15.33 8.41
CA ALA A 77 10.93 -15.88 9.01
C ALA A 77 11.02 -17.41 8.90
N GLY A 78 9.87 -18.07 8.84
CA GLY A 78 9.80 -19.53 8.66
C GLY A 78 9.67 -19.99 7.20
N GLY A 79 9.63 -19.06 6.25
CA GLY A 79 9.42 -19.35 4.85
C GLY A 79 10.71 -19.52 4.06
N GLU A 80 10.56 -19.83 2.77
CA GLU A 80 11.70 -20.12 1.89
C GLU A 80 12.54 -18.88 1.56
N TYR A 81 12.01 -17.68 1.77
CA TYR A 81 12.71 -16.42 1.48
C TYR A 81 13.26 -15.74 2.73
N SER A 82 13.36 -16.45 3.83
CA SER A 82 13.77 -15.88 5.14
C SER A 82 15.15 -15.22 5.12
N THR A 83 16.03 -15.65 4.20
CA THR A 83 17.39 -15.10 4.07
C THR A 83 17.50 -13.98 3.05
N TRP A 84 16.42 -13.70 2.31
CA TRP A 84 16.41 -12.60 1.35
C TRP A 84 16.34 -11.27 2.06
N GLN A 85 16.88 -10.25 1.42
CA GLN A 85 16.82 -8.88 1.96
C GLN A 85 15.44 -8.30 1.77
N ILE A 86 14.86 -7.73 2.83
CA ILE A 86 13.62 -6.97 2.73
C ILE A 86 13.98 -5.59 2.17
N ASP A 87 13.36 -5.24 1.05
CA ASP A 87 13.55 -3.96 0.39
C ASP A 87 12.55 -2.93 0.91
N GLU A 88 11.29 -3.32 1.03
CA GLU A 88 10.24 -2.47 1.58
C GLU A 88 9.04 -3.31 2.00
N ILE A 89 8.28 -2.81 2.98
CA ILE A 89 7.04 -3.44 3.45
C ILE A 89 5.93 -2.41 3.31
N TYR A 90 4.80 -2.84 2.73
CA TYR A 90 3.61 -2.01 2.60
C TYR A 90 2.42 -2.66 3.29
N TYR A 91 1.62 -1.84 3.96
CA TYR A 91 0.31 -2.24 4.47
C TYR A 91 -0.76 -1.63 3.59
N TYR A 92 -1.64 -2.49 3.07
CA TYR A 92 -2.74 -2.06 2.22
C TYR A 92 -4.07 -2.22 2.94
N GLN A 93 -4.88 -1.18 2.86
CA GLN A 93 -6.27 -1.21 3.28
C GLN A 93 -7.13 -1.01 2.04
N ARG A 94 -8.01 -1.93 1.74
CA ARG A 94 -8.94 -1.86 0.62
C ARG A 94 -10.37 -2.00 1.13
N LEU A 95 -11.33 -1.77 0.24
CA LEU A 95 -12.75 -1.96 0.58
C LEU A 95 -13.07 -3.41 0.93
N ASP A 96 -12.38 -4.38 0.28
CA ASP A 96 -12.65 -5.80 0.45
C ASP A 96 -11.79 -6.44 1.56
N ARG A 97 -10.56 -5.98 1.76
CA ARG A 97 -9.65 -6.62 2.72
C ARG A 97 -8.38 -5.79 2.94
N ASP A 98 -7.72 -6.07 4.04
CA ASP A 98 -6.38 -5.56 4.35
C ASP A 98 -5.35 -6.66 4.07
N PHE A 99 -4.15 -6.26 3.67
CA PHE A 99 -3.06 -7.20 3.46
C PHE A 99 -1.71 -6.48 3.54
N TYR A 100 -0.64 -7.27 3.65
CA TYR A 100 0.73 -6.76 3.66
C TYR A 100 1.47 -7.27 2.44
N VAL A 101 2.36 -6.43 1.88
CA VAL A 101 3.27 -6.84 0.81
C VAL A 101 4.69 -6.63 1.31
N ILE A 102 5.49 -7.69 1.27
CA ILE A 102 6.92 -7.62 1.58
C ILE A 102 7.67 -7.76 0.26
N GLU A 103 8.35 -6.69 -0.14
CA GLU A 103 9.21 -6.68 -1.31
C GLU A 103 10.59 -7.14 -0.90
N ILE A 104 11.11 -8.15 -1.59
CA ILE A 104 12.37 -8.80 -1.24
C ILE A 104 13.29 -8.92 -2.44
N LYS A 105 14.59 -8.96 -2.17
CA LYS A 105 15.62 -9.11 -3.19
C LYS A 105 16.74 -10.01 -2.72
N ASN A 106 17.42 -10.62 -3.68
CA ASN A 106 18.59 -11.44 -3.47
C ASN A 106 19.52 -11.33 -4.68
N PRO A 107 20.85 -11.16 -4.47
CA PRO A 107 21.77 -11.01 -5.59
C PRO A 107 21.64 -12.15 -6.60
N GLY A 108 21.61 -11.79 -7.89
CA GLY A 108 21.54 -12.76 -8.99
C GLY A 108 20.15 -13.35 -9.22
N GLN A 109 19.12 -12.93 -8.49
CA GLN A 109 17.76 -13.40 -8.66
C GLN A 109 16.80 -12.22 -8.85
N ALA A 110 15.68 -12.48 -9.53
CA ALA A 110 14.66 -11.47 -9.71
C ALA A 110 14.01 -11.12 -8.38
N ASP A 111 13.73 -9.83 -8.17
CA ASP A 111 13.01 -9.36 -6.99
C ASP A 111 11.61 -9.99 -6.95
N ARG A 112 11.10 -10.17 -5.74
CA ARG A 112 9.79 -10.79 -5.53
C ARG A 112 8.93 -9.96 -4.60
N GLU A 113 7.61 -10.16 -4.72
CA GLU A 113 6.60 -9.59 -3.84
C GLU A 113 5.86 -10.72 -3.14
N LEU A 114 5.84 -10.68 -1.82
CA LEU A 114 5.10 -11.65 -1.01
C LEU A 114 3.90 -10.96 -0.38
N TYR A 115 2.71 -11.45 -0.68
CA TYR A 115 1.45 -10.90 -0.18
C TYR A 115 0.94 -11.78 0.96
N TYR A 116 0.68 -11.16 2.12
CA TYR A 116 0.22 -11.87 3.32
C TYR A 116 -1.08 -11.28 3.84
N ASN A 117 -1.99 -12.15 4.28
CA ASN A 117 -3.09 -11.73 5.13
C ASN A 117 -2.55 -11.33 6.51
N PRO A 118 -3.27 -10.50 7.29
CA PRO A 118 -2.83 -10.14 8.64
C PRO A 118 -2.61 -11.34 9.57
N ASP A 119 -3.25 -12.48 9.32
CA ASP A 119 -3.06 -13.72 10.08
C ASP A 119 -1.80 -14.49 9.72
N GLY A 120 -1.01 -14.00 8.76
CA GLY A 120 0.23 -14.62 8.33
C GLY A 120 0.09 -15.62 7.18
N SER A 121 -1.13 -15.91 6.73
CA SER A 121 -1.30 -16.78 5.56
C SER A 121 -0.85 -16.08 4.29
N LEU A 122 -0.12 -16.81 3.44
CA LEU A 122 0.39 -16.28 2.18
C LEU A 122 -0.73 -16.21 1.16
N ILE A 123 -0.96 -15.03 0.59
CA ILE A 123 -1.93 -14.84 -0.48
C ILE A 123 -1.31 -15.22 -1.82
N LYS A 124 -0.14 -14.66 -2.12
CA LYS A 124 0.60 -14.98 -3.34
C LYS A 124 2.06 -14.57 -3.22
N ASP A 125 2.86 -15.18 -4.05
CA ASP A 125 4.30 -14.99 -4.19
C ASP A 125 4.56 -14.81 -5.68
N VAL A 126 4.92 -13.60 -6.09
CA VAL A 126 5.07 -13.26 -7.50
C VAL A 126 6.34 -12.45 -7.75
N PRO A 127 6.91 -12.52 -8.97
CA PRO A 127 8.00 -11.61 -9.33
C PRO A 127 7.55 -10.16 -9.24
N ASP A 128 8.46 -9.29 -8.82
CA ASP A 128 8.22 -7.85 -8.81
C ASP A 128 8.31 -7.34 -10.26
N MET A 129 7.21 -6.85 -10.80
CA MET A 129 7.11 -6.38 -12.18
C MET A 129 7.11 -4.86 -12.28
N ASP A 130 7.40 -4.14 -11.19
CA ASP A 130 7.37 -2.67 -11.14
C ASP A 130 6.04 -2.05 -11.60
N HIS A 131 4.95 -2.76 -11.44
CA HIS A 131 3.61 -2.24 -11.70
C HIS A 131 3.00 -1.68 -10.42
N PRO A 132 2.26 -0.56 -10.50
CA PRO A 132 1.52 -0.08 -9.35
C PRO A 132 0.46 -1.10 -8.94
N ARG A 133 0.25 -1.24 -7.65
CA ARG A 133 -0.85 -2.05 -7.11
C ARG A 133 -2.10 -1.19 -7.09
N LEU A 134 -3.09 -1.62 -7.84
CA LEU A 134 -4.33 -0.87 -8.04
C LEU A 134 -5.42 -1.37 -7.10
N PRO A 135 -6.48 -0.56 -6.86
CA PRO A 135 -7.61 -1.04 -6.07
C PRO A 135 -8.24 -2.33 -6.56
N GLU A 136 -8.20 -2.59 -7.89
CA GLU A 136 -8.74 -3.80 -8.49
C GLU A 136 -7.71 -4.92 -8.71
N THR A 137 -6.46 -4.75 -8.29
CA THR A 137 -5.44 -5.79 -8.43
C THR A 137 -5.91 -7.08 -7.77
N GLU A 138 -5.90 -8.18 -8.51
CA GLU A 138 -6.30 -9.48 -7.98
C GLU A 138 -5.29 -10.02 -6.97
N LEU A 139 -5.82 -10.59 -5.92
CA LEU A 139 -5.02 -11.16 -4.83
C LEU A 139 -5.13 -12.69 -4.77
#